data_7bc984dba5bb4117f0bf5ccbe268a2b5
#
_entry.id   7bc984dba5bb4117f0bf5ccbe268a2b5
#
_cell.length_a   1.000
_cell.length_b   1.000
_cell.length_c   1.000
_cell.angle_alpha   90.00
_cell.angle_beta   90.00
_cell.angle_gamma   90.00
#
_symmetry.space_group_name_H-M   'P 1'
#
loop_
_entity.id
_entity.type
_entity.pdbx_description
1 polymer ?
#
loop_
_entity_poly.entity_id
_entity_poly.type
_entity_poly.pdbx_seq_one_letter_code
_entity_poly.pdbx_strand_id
1 'polypeptide(L)'
;LTLDYSPVKYPVRMYVTLPDGGELLQWNIEADLPAGWLVTDLKFPNVVIERPEDGRIITTEGWGVEKPLDIATFEARYPSHASAMQFLVVHNAEGAFYYGTEDRRGCGKTYSAQCTPTTVALSDAIPASAGWIADGTFRLPWVSVTGFTPKGWEDAVVRWYRPFTFTTEWGSKPLASRNIPQWCYDADAWVRAKHVTDQTYDAVRRAARYFGQGLGVHWYFWHHYPYDTHYPDYLPAQERFAGMVRDAQLLGARVTPYINGRLWDPAADSYKRDRGYDASCRKPDGSLYTEIYPTSKVLNTVTCPSTDIWHRKIIGLVDSLQHAIGVNGIYIDQIAAAAPEPCWNEAHGHPVGGGDFWYDGYRRLI
;
A
#
# COMPACT_ATOMS: atom_id res chain seq x y z
N LEU A 1 12.93 21.91 -21.26
CA LEU A 1 14.17 22.35 -20.62
C LEU A 1 14.93 21.13 -20.10
N THR A 2 16.17 20.97 -20.54
CA THR A 2 17.08 19.96 -19.99
C THR A 2 18.09 20.70 -19.12
N LEU A 3 18.23 20.27 -17.86
CA LEU A 3 19.21 20.80 -16.95
C LEU A 3 20.26 19.70 -16.71
N ASP A 4 21.49 19.95 -17.17
CA ASP A 4 22.62 19.10 -16.86
C ASP A 4 23.27 19.61 -15.57
N TYR A 5 23.21 18.77 -14.53
CA TYR A 5 23.83 19.05 -13.25
C TYR A 5 25.05 18.14 -13.06
N SER A 6 26.23 18.69 -13.18
CA SER A 6 27.50 17.97 -13.05
C SER A 6 28.44 18.56 -12.00
N PRO A 7 28.03 18.71 -10.73
CA PRO A 7 29.03 18.97 -9.68
C PRO A 7 29.68 17.67 -9.22
N VAL A 8 29.17 16.53 -9.68
CA VAL A 8 29.71 15.19 -9.38
C VAL A 8 30.29 14.57 -10.62
N LYS A 9 31.16 13.59 -10.39
CA LYS A 9 31.93 12.83 -11.39
C LYS A 9 31.06 12.14 -12.47
N TYR A 10 29.72 12.13 -12.29
CA TYR A 10 28.80 11.39 -13.13
C TYR A 10 27.66 12.30 -13.62
N PRO A 11 27.31 12.25 -14.91
CA PRO A 11 26.23 13.06 -15.47
C PRO A 11 24.88 12.69 -14.87
N VAL A 12 24.16 13.69 -14.36
CA VAL A 12 22.75 13.59 -13.95
C VAL A 12 21.96 14.58 -14.82
N ARG A 13 20.94 14.10 -15.51
CA ARG A 13 20.09 14.90 -16.38
C ARG A 13 18.68 14.96 -15.81
N MET A 14 18.18 16.17 -15.62
CA MET A 14 16.80 16.42 -15.26
C MET A 14 16.06 16.99 -16.47
N TYR A 15 14.90 16.39 -16.76
CA TYR A 15 14.03 16.81 -17.84
C TYR A 15 12.78 17.47 -17.26
N VAL A 16 12.50 18.70 -17.69
CA VAL A 16 11.28 19.43 -17.34
C VAL A 16 10.59 19.79 -18.64
N THR A 17 9.42 19.21 -18.87
CA THR A 17 8.68 19.36 -20.14
C THR A 17 7.27 19.82 -19.88
N LEU A 18 6.79 20.81 -20.63
CA LEU A 18 5.38 21.10 -20.77
C LEU A 18 4.94 20.56 -22.15
N PRO A 19 4.14 19.49 -22.22
CA PRO A 19 3.64 18.99 -23.49
C PRO A 19 2.79 20.04 -24.23
N ASP A 20 2.80 20.01 -25.54
CA ASP A 20 1.98 20.92 -26.38
C ASP A 20 0.49 20.76 -26.01
N GLY A 21 -0.14 21.87 -25.66
CA GLY A 21 -1.52 21.91 -25.16
C GLY A 21 -1.71 21.27 -23.77
N GLY A 22 -0.64 20.86 -23.12
CA GLY A 22 -0.65 20.32 -21.74
C GLY A 22 -0.75 21.41 -20.69
N GLU A 23 -1.20 21.04 -19.51
CA GLU A 23 -1.38 21.94 -18.34
C GLU A 23 -0.47 21.56 -17.18
N LEU A 24 0.20 20.39 -17.26
CA LEU A 24 1.10 19.88 -16.25
C LEU A 24 2.53 19.92 -16.74
N LEU A 25 3.42 20.49 -15.95
CA LEU A 25 4.86 20.25 -16.09
C LEU A 25 5.18 18.82 -15.71
N GLN A 26 5.89 18.12 -16.59
CA GLN A 26 6.38 16.75 -16.38
C GLN A 26 7.86 16.80 -16.00
N TRP A 27 8.20 16.07 -14.93
CA TRP A 27 9.55 15.97 -14.38
C TRP A 27 10.05 14.54 -14.52
N ASN A 28 11.24 14.36 -15.06
CA ASN A 28 11.95 13.07 -15.12
C ASN A 28 13.43 13.25 -14.88
N ILE A 29 14.14 12.16 -14.52
CA ILE A 29 15.54 12.17 -14.18
C ILE A 29 16.25 10.92 -14.69
N GLU A 30 17.47 11.11 -15.19
CA GLU A 30 18.41 10.07 -15.57
C GLU A 30 19.77 10.31 -14.94
N ALA A 31 20.53 9.24 -14.71
CA ALA A 31 21.92 9.31 -14.25
C ALA A 31 22.77 8.23 -14.92
N ASP A 32 23.92 8.62 -15.47
CA ASP A 32 24.89 7.66 -15.98
C ASP A 32 25.72 7.15 -14.81
N LEU A 33 25.73 5.84 -14.60
CA LEU A 33 26.35 5.21 -13.44
C LEU A 33 27.64 4.50 -13.82
N PRO A 34 28.66 4.50 -12.95
CA PRO A 34 29.81 3.64 -13.11
C PRO A 34 29.43 2.16 -13.05
N ALA A 35 30.24 1.31 -13.65
CA ALA A 35 30.04 -0.13 -13.59
C ALA A 35 29.94 -0.64 -12.13
N GLY A 36 28.91 -1.41 -11.83
CA GLY A 36 28.66 -1.96 -10.51
C GLY A 36 28.00 -1.00 -9.49
N TRP A 37 27.63 0.20 -9.90
CA TRP A 37 26.92 1.13 -9.03
C TRP A 37 25.40 0.98 -9.19
N LEU A 38 24.70 1.24 -8.08
CA LEU A 38 23.22 1.25 -8.01
C LEU A 38 22.76 2.58 -7.41
N VAL A 39 21.58 3.03 -7.82
CA VAL A 39 20.84 4.05 -7.09
C VAL A 39 20.02 3.33 -6.05
N THR A 40 20.16 3.67 -4.77
CA THR A 40 19.39 3.07 -3.68
C THR A 40 18.14 3.86 -3.37
N ASP A 41 18.30 5.20 -3.35
CA ASP A 41 17.23 6.13 -3.02
C ASP A 41 17.33 7.39 -3.89
N LEU A 42 16.17 7.94 -4.22
CA LEU A 42 16.04 9.16 -5.00
C LEU A 42 15.03 10.07 -4.33
N LYS A 43 15.38 11.34 -4.09
CA LYS A 43 14.43 12.38 -3.71
C LYS A 43 14.18 13.32 -4.89
N PHE A 44 13.07 13.12 -5.61
CA PHE A 44 12.81 13.83 -6.87
C PHE A 44 11.35 13.80 -7.30
N PRO A 45 10.83 14.94 -7.85
CA PRO A 45 11.44 16.27 -7.79
C PRO A 45 11.30 16.86 -6.39
N ASN A 46 12.08 17.90 -6.11
CA ASN A 46 11.88 18.76 -4.96
C ASN A 46 11.43 20.13 -5.45
N VAL A 47 10.14 20.39 -5.34
CA VAL A 47 9.51 21.62 -5.85
C VAL A 47 9.19 22.54 -4.69
N VAL A 48 9.70 23.76 -4.75
CA VAL A 48 9.48 24.79 -3.72
C VAL A 48 8.57 25.86 -4.29
N ILE A 49 7.48 26.13 -3.57
CA ILE A 49 6.55 27.23 -3.87
C ILE A 49 6.50 28.22 -2.72
N GLU A 50 6.09 29.46 -2.98
CA GLU A 50 5.74 30.39 -1.93
C GLU A 50 4.58 29.83 -1.12
N ARG A 51 4.61 30.03 0.20
CA ARG A 51 3.53 29.62 1.09
C ARG A 51 2.33 30.53 0.87
N PRO A 52 1.19 30.01 0.40
CA PRO A 52 0.00 30.83 0.23
C PRO A 52 -0.55 31.30 1.58
N GLU A 53 -1.04 32.53 1.62
CA GLU A 53 -1.78 33.07 2.77
C GLU A 53 -3.03 32.21 3.01
N ASP A 54 -3.36 31.91 4.27
CA ASP A 54 -4.44 31.01 4.66
C ASP A 54 -4.39 29.62 3.95
N GLY A 55 -3.18 29.23 3.57
CA GLY A 55 -2.92 28.01 2.80
C GLY A 55 -3.25 26.74 3.57
N ARG A 56 -3.74 25.76 2.82
CA ARG A 56 -4.06 24.41 3.27
C ARG A 56 -3.41 23.39 2.35
N ILE A 57 -3.28 22.15 2.85
CA ILE A 57 -2.77 21.03 2.07
C ILE A 57 -3.76 19.86 2.10
N ILE A 58 -4.05 19.30 0.93
CA ILE A 58 -4.73 18.03 0.79
C ILE A 58 -3.67 16.94 0.76
N THR A 59 -3.78 16.01 1.70
CA THR A 59 -2.96 14.80 1.76
C THR A 59 -3.82 13.58 1.48
N THR A 60 -3.21 12.49 1.04
CA THR A 60 -3.92 11.25 0.67
C THR A 60 -3.95 10.23 1.81
N GLU A 61 -3.82 10.67 3.05
CA GLU A 61 -3.94 9.89 4.26
C GLU A 61 -5.36 9.33 4.39
N GLY A 62 -5.49 8.03 4.58
CA GLY A 62 -6.78 7.34 4.64
C GLY A 62 -7.65 7.61 3.40
N TRP A 63 -8.72 8.38 3.59
CA TRP A 63 -9.68 8.76 2.55
C TRP A 63 -9.40 10.15 1.95
N GLY A 64 -8.27 10.76 2.33
CA GLY A 64 -7.94 12.15 2.05
C GLY A 64 -8.25 13.06 3.25
N VAL A 65 -7.30 13.91 3.58
CA VAL A 65 -7.39 14.84 4.71
C VAL A 65 -6.92 16.23 4.26
N GLU A 66 -7.69 17.24 4.62
CA GLU A 66 -7.29 18.64 4.49
C GLU A 66 -6.67 19.12 5.81
N LYS A 67 -5.45 19.67 5.74
CA LYS A 67 -4.71 20.20 6.88
C LYS A 67 -4.30 21.66 6.65
N PRO A 68 -4.24 22.51 7.68
CA PRO A 68 -3.62 23.83 7.54
C PRO A 68 -2.11 23.71 7.30
N LEU A 69 -1.50 24.68 6.64
CA LEU A 69 -0.05 24.74 6.41
C LEU A 69 0.76 25.22 7.62
N ASP A 70 0.22 25.21 8.82
CA ASP A 70 0.92 25.45 10.08
C ASP A 70 1.76 24.22 10.54
N ILE A 71 1.59 23.09 9.88
CA ILE A 71 2.41 21.91 10.09
C ILE A 71 3.85 22.14 9.61
N ALA A 72 4.83 21.74 10.42
CA ALA A 72 6.24 21.89 10.04
C ALA A 72 6.65 20.89 8.94
N THR A 73 6.18 19.66 9.02
CA THR A 73 6.50 18.59 8.06
C THR A 73 5.37 17.58 8.02
N PHE A 74 5.04 17.14 6.81
CA PHE A 74 4.19 15.98 6.53
C PHE A 74 5.02 14.96 5.77
N GLU A 75 4.95 13.70 6.18
CA GLU A 75 5.54 12.56 5.47
C GLU A 75 4.57 11.39 5.50
N ALA A 76 4.36 10.74 4.34
CA ALA A 76 3.51 9.58 4.24
C ALA A 76 4.02 8.60 3.18
N ARG A 77 4.17 7.34 3.57
CA ARG A 77 4.59 6.24 2.68
C ARG A 77 3.42 5.77 1.83
N TYR A 78 3.61 5.74 0.51
CA TYR A 78 2.69 5.21 -0.51
C TYR A 78 3.23 3.87 -1.05
N PRO A 79 2.38 2.92 -1.43
CA PRO A 79 0.96 2.81 -1.06
C PRO A 79 0.80 2.32 0.38
N SER A 80 -0.06 2.95 1.13
CA SER A 80 -0.46 2.50 2.47
C SER A 80 -1.69 3.27 2.97
N HIS A 81 -2.15 2.98 4.20
CA HIS A 81 -3.18 3.79 4.87
C HIS A 81 -2.74 5.23 5.14
N ALA A 82 -1.42 5.49 5.18
CA ALA A 82 -0.88 6.85 5.35
C ALA A 82 -0.86 7.65 4.04
N SER A 83 -0.84 6.97 2.89
CA SER A 83 -0.97 7.59 1.57
C SER A 83 -1.58 6.59 0.58
N ALA A 84 -2.85 6.79 0.24
CA ALA A 84 -3.61 5.87 -0.62
C ALA A 84 -3.63 6.27 -2.10
N MET A 85 -3.22 7.51 -2.41
CA MET A 85 -3.20 8.09 -3.76
C MET A 85 -1.88 8.81 -4.01
N GLN A 86 -1.58 9.11 -5.28
CA GLN A 86 -0.27 9.57 -5.71
C GLN A 86 -0.24 11.09 -5.96
N PHE A 87 -0.71 11.89 -5.01
CA PHE A 87 -0.66 13.35 -5.12
C PHE A 87 -0.68 14.07 -3.76
N LEU A 88 -0.28 15.34 -3.80
CA LEU A 88 -0.50 16.36 -2.78
C LEU A 88 -1.07 17.60 -3.46
N VAL A 89 -1.90 18.38 -2.79
CA VAL A 89 -2.38 19.68 -3.30
C VAL A 89 -2.25 20.72 -2.23
N VAL A 90 -1.54 21.82 -2.52
CA VAL A 90 -1.49 23.03 -1.69
C VAL A 90 -2.47 24.02 -2.28
N HIS A 91 -3.37 24.58 -1.47
CA HIS A 91 -4.41 25.47 -1.98
C HIS A 91 -4.81 26.57 -0.99
N ASN A 92 -5.43 27.61 -1.52
CA ASN A 92 -6.13 28.66 -0.79
C ASN A 92 -7.32 29.19 -1.63
N ALA A 93 -7.86 30.36 -1.31
CA ALA A 93 -8.96 30.97 -2.06
C ALA A 93 -8.59 31.38 -3.51
N GLU A 94 -7.30 31.55 -3.82
CA GLU A 94 -6.83 31.98 -5.14
C GLU A 94 -6.62 30.81 -6.11
N GLY A 95 -6.48 29.58 -5.61
CA GLY A 95 -6.31 28.39 -6.42
C GLY A 95 -5.58 27.26 -5.73
N ALA A 96 -5.15 26.28 -6.54
CA ALA A 96 -4.53 25.06 -6.08
C ALA A 96 -3.29 24.72 -6.89
N PHE A 97 -2.19 24.45 -6.18
CA PHE A 97 -0.97 23.87 -6.74
C PHE A 97 -0.98 22.37 -6.53
N TYR A 98 -0.97 21.63 -7.64
CA TYR A 98 -0.98 20.19 -7.68
C TYR A 98 0.45 19.65 -7.85
N TYR A 99 0.77 18.63 -7.05
CA TYR A 99 1.98 17.82 -7.15
C TYR A 99 1.57 16.34 -7.18
N GLY A 100 1.97 15.59 -8.19
CA GLY A 100 1.62 14.19 -8.31
C GLY A 100 2.69 13.35 -9.01
N THR A 101 2.51 12.04 -8.97
CA THR A 101 3.32 11.08 -9.74
C THR A 101 2.43 10.20 -10.61
N GLU A 102 2.84 10.01 -11.87
CA GLU A 102 2.11 9.16 -12.82
C GLU A 102 2.71 7.75 -12.90
N ASP A 103 2.93 7.16 -11.73
CA ASP A 103 3.42 5.79 -11.61
C ASP A 103 2.27 4.78 -11.73
N ARG A 104 2.19 4.13 -12.91
CA ARG A 104 1.16 3.12 -13.21
C ARG A 104 1.37 1.78 -12.52
N ARG A 105 2.53 1.58 -11.88
CA ARG A 105 2.90 0.32 -11.22
C ARG A 105 2.75 0.36 -9.72
N GLY A 106 2.46 1.54 -9.13
CA GLY A 106 2.26 1.67 -7.69
C GLY A 106 3.50 1.40 -6.85
N CYS A 107 4.69 1.75 -7.36
CA CYS A 107 5.96 1.57 -6.65
C CYS A 107 5.97 2.36 -5.34
N GLY A 108 6.63 1.79 -4.32
CA GLY A 108 6.79 2.44 -3.02
C GLY A 108 7.51 3.78 -3.13
N LYS A 109 6.98 4.80 -2.45
CA LYS A 109 7.56 6.13 -2.31
C LYS A 109 7.05 6.82 -1.05
N THR A 110 7.74 7.86 -0.60
CA THR A 110 7.31 8.68 0.54
C THR A 110 7.05 10.10 0.08
N TYR A 111 5.79 10.52 0.11
CA TYR A 111 5.42 11.91 -0.13
C TYR A 111 5.79 12.77 1.07
N SER A 112 6.32 13.96 0.81
CA SER A 112 6.73 14.92 1.84
C SER A 112 6.29 16.33 1.48
N ALA A 113 5.82 17.05 2.48
CA ALA A 113 5.63 18.50 2.44
C ALA A 113 6.35 19.13 3.63
N GLN A 114 7.31 20.01 3.37
CA GLN A 114 8.04 20.74 4.38
C GLN A 114 7.62 22.21 4.34
N CYS A 115 6.98 22.70 5.41
CA CYS A 115 6.47 24.05 5.51
C CYS A 115 7.41 24.92 6.34
N THR A 116 7.73 26.09 5.81
CA THR A 116 8.41 27.19 6.51
C THR A 116 7.45 28.37 6.64
N PRO A 117 7.80 29.47 7.30
CA PRO A 117 6.97 30.68 7.30
C PRO A 117 6.69 31.25 5.91
N THR A 118 7.57 31.01 4.92
CA THR A 118 7.50 31.64 3.59
C THR A 118 7.39 30.66 2.44
N THR A 119 7.66 29.36 2.64
CA THR A 119 7.70 28.39 1.55
C THR A 119 7.07 27.06 1.93
N VAL A 120 6.65 26.32 0.91
CA VAL A 120 6.27 24.88 0.98
C VAL A 120 7.12 24.12 -0.02
N ALA A 121 7.90 23.15 0.47
CA ALA A 121 8.67 22.24 -0.38
C ALA A 121 7.94 20.90 -0.49
N LEU A 122 7.57 20.48 -1.69
CA LEU A 122 6.92 19.23 -2.01
C LEU A 122 7.91 18.28 -2.69
N SER A 123 7.96 17.04 -2.25
CA SER A 123 8.84 16.03 -2.84
C SER A 123 8.36 14.62 -2.57
N ASP A 124 8.88 13.65 -3.33
CA ASP A 124 8.79 12.24 -3.00
C ASP A 124 10.21 11.61 -2.89
N ALA A 125 10.38 10.79 -1.86
CA ALA A 125 11.55 9.94 -1.69
C ALA A 125 11.20 8.53 -2.18
N ILE A 126 12.00 8.04 -3.13
CA ILE A 126 11.73 6.85 -3.92
C ILE A 126 12.83 5.84 -3.69
N PRO A 127 12.58 4.68 -3.02
CA PRO A 127 13.49 3.56 -3.05
C PRO A 127 13.65 3.06 -4.48
N ALA A 128 14.86 3.20 -5.04
CA ALA A 128 15.11 2.85 -6.43
C ALA A 128 15.26 1.33 -6.60
N SER A 129 14.97 0.86 -7.81
CA SER A 129 15.13 -0.53 -8.21
C SER A 129 16.36 -0.70 -9.10
N ALA A 130 17.12 -1.74 -8.88
CA ALA A 130 18.19 -2.13 -9.82
C ALA A 130 17.65 -2.40 -11.24
N GLY A 131 16.38 -2.77 -11.36
CA GLY A 131 15.71 -2.97 -12.66
C GLY A 131 15.47 -1.68 -13.47
N TRP A 132 15.70 -0.51 -12.89
CA TRP A 132 15.60 0.79 -13.59
C TRP A 132 16.95 1.24 -14.20
N ILE A 133 17.95 0.37 -14.16
CA ILE A 133 19.27 0.61 -14.76
C ILE A 133 19.38 -0.25 -16.03
N ALA A 134 19.58 0.40 -17.16
CA ALA A 134 19.85 -0.24 -18.44
C ALA A 134 21.08 0.39 -19.08
N ASP A 135 22.01 -0.41 -19.57
CA ASP A 135 23.25 0.05 -20.24
C ASP A 135 24.04 1.08 -19.42
N GLY A 136 24.09 0.89 -18.10
CA GLY A 136 24.76 1.80 -17.18
C GLY A 136 24.02 3.10 -16.88
N THR A 137 22.82 3.29 -17.42
CA THR A 137 22.01 4.48 -17.19
C THR A 137 20.80 4.14 -16.31
N PHE A 138 20.68 4.80 -15.17
CA PHE A 138 19.46 4.82 -14.33
C PHE A 138 18.44 5.75 -14.98
N ARG A 139 17.18 5.31 -15.04
CA ARG A 139 16.02 6.12 -15.47
C ARG A 139 14.83 5.91 -14.56
N LEU A 140 14.24 7.00 -14.07
CA LEU A 140 12.97 6.91 -13.35
C LEU A 140 11.86 6.51 -14.36
N PRO A 141 11.12 5.39 -14.13
CA PRO A 141 10.22 4.84 -15.15
C PRO A 141 8.86 5.56 -15.27
N TRP A 142 8.65 6.65 -14.56
CA TRP A 142 7.46 7.50 -14.65
C TRP A 142 7.83 8.96 -14.63
N VAL A 143 6.85 9.83 -14.82
CA VAL A 143 6.99 11.28 -14.62
C VAL A 143 6.32 11.69 -13.32
N SER A 144 6.95 12.60 -12.59
CA SER A 144 6.26 13.40 -11.60
C SER A 144 5.66 14.63 -12.30
N VAL A 145 4.56 15.14 -11.81
CA VAL A 145 3.82 16.23 -12.46
C VAL A 145 3.49 17.34 -11.49
N THR A 146 3.51 18.58 -12.00
CA THR A 146 3.07 19.76 -11.24
C THR A 146 2.22 20.66 -12.10
N GLY A 147 1.22 21.32 -11.50
CA GLY A 147 0.37 22.28 -12.19
C GLY A 147 -0.34 23.21 -11.24
N PHE A 148 -0.96 24.24 -11.79
CA PHE A 148 -1.77 25.20 -11.05
C PHE A 148 -3.14 25.38 -11.69
N THR A 149 -4.19 25.46 -10.86
CA THR A 149 -5.54 25.82 -11.29
C THR A 149 -6.12 26.88 -10.36
N PRO A 150 -6.80 27.92 -10.91
CA PRO A 150 -7.46 28.93 -10.09
C PRO A 150 -8.82 28.46 -9.51
N LYS A 151 -9.24 27.20 -9.75
CA LYS A 151 -10.56 26.67 -9.40
C LYS A 151 -10.60 25.88 -8.08
N GLY A 152 -9.45 25.68 -7.41
CA GLY A 152 -9.38 24.95 -6.17
C GLY A 152 -8.92 23.49 -6.35
N TRP A 153 -8.79 22.77 -5.23
CA TRP A 153 -8.15 21.45 -5.18
C TRP A 153 -9.00 20.36 -5.85
N GLU A 154 -10.34 20.46 -5.80
CA GLU A 154 -11.23 19.48 -6.44
C GLU A 154 -11.05 19.47 -7.96
N ASP A 155 -10.90 20.66 -8.57
CA ASP A 155 -10.62 20.75 -10.01
C ASP A 155 -9.29 20.08 -10.35
N ALA A 156 -8.24 20.28 -9.56
CA ALA A 156 -6.94 19.64 -9.78
C ALA A 156 -7.06 18.11 -9.73
N VAL A 157 -7.76 17.56 -8.73
CA VAL A 157 -7.94 16.11 -8.60
C VAL A 157 -8.80 15.53 -9.73
N VAL A 158 -9.93 16.16 -10.06
CA VAL A 158 -10.83 15.68 -11.11
C VAL A 158 -10.22 15.82 -12.50
N ARG A 159 -9.47 16.91 -12.73
CA ARG A 159 -8.91 17.23 -14.06
C ARG A 159 -7.62 16.48 -14.34
N TRP A 160 -6.76 16.25 -13.34
CA TRP A 160 -5.44 15.68 -13.53
C TRP A 160 -5.26 14.28 -12.93
N TYR A 161 -5.61 14.08 -11.66
CA TYR A 161 -5.40 12.78 -11.03
C TYR A 161 -6.37 11.72 -11.54
N ARG A 162 -7.66 12.06 -11.64
CA ARG A 162 -8.69 11.10 -12.07
C ARG A 162 -8.42 10.50 -13.46
N PRO A 163 -8.08 11.27 -14.52
CA PRO A 163 -7.71 10.68 -15.81
C PRO A 163 -6.49 9.77 -15.74
N PHE A 164 -5.48 10.13 -14.94
CA PHE A 164 -4.33 9.27 -14.71
C PHE A 164 -4.76 7.91 -14.14
N THR A 165 -5.66 7.88 -13.15
CA THR A 165 -6.10 6.61 -12.55
C THR A 165 -6.69 5.65 -13.56
N PHE A 166 -7.37 6.12 -14.60
CA PHE A 166 -7.90 5.25 -15.67
C PHE A 166 -6.82 4.62 -16.54
N THR A 167 -5.58 5.08 -16.46
CA THR A 167 -4.44 4.48 -17.17
C THR A 167 -3.77 3.38 -16.35
N THR A 168 -4.12 3.23 -15.07
CA THR A 168 -3.56 2.22 -14.17
C THR A 168 -4.34 0.91 -14.24
N GLU A 169 -3.71 -0.18 -13.84
CA GLU A 169 -4.38 -1.48 -13.81
C GLU A 169 -5.56 -1.51 -12.81
N TRP A 170 -5.41 -0.85 -11.66
CA TRP A 170 -6.46 -0.79 -10.63
C TRP A 170 -7.61 0.16 -10.96
N GLY A 171 -7.40 1.16 -11.82
CA GLY A 171 -8.41 2.15 -12.18
C GLY A 171 -9.02 1.97 -13.58
N SER A 172 -8.39 1.19 -14.47
CA SER A 172 -8.80 1.04 -15.88
C SER A 172 -10.10 0.26 -16.07
N LYS A 173 -10.48 -0.58 -15.08
CA LYS A 173 -11.69 -1.42 -15.17
C LYS A 173 -12.75 -0.92 -14.19
N PRO A 174 -13.98 -0.65 -14.64
CA PRO A 174 -15.11 -0.37 -13.76
C PRO A 174 -15.32 -1.50 -12.75
N LEU A 175 -15.79 -1.20 -11.53
CA LEU A 175 -16.08 -2.21 -10.50
C LEU A 175 -17.00 -3.32 -11.03
N ALA A 176 -18.06 -2.95 -11.77
CA ALA A 176 -19.00 -3.90 -12.34
C ALA A 176 -18.39 -4.91 -13.34
N SER A 177 -17.21 -4.61 -13.90
CA SER A 177 -16.51 -5.52 -14.82
C SER A 177 -15.48 -6.42 -14.12
N ARG A 178 -15.30 -6.27 -12.80
CA ARG A 178 -14.42 -7.10 -12.01
C ARG A 178 -15.14 -8.36 -11.56
N ASN A 179 -14.41 -9.44 -11.37
CA ASN A 179 -14.95 -10.70 -10.86
C ASN A 179 -15.16 -10.62 -9.34
N ILE A 180 -16.03 -9.71 -8.90
CA ILE A 180 -16.41 -9.53 -7.51
C ILE A 180 -17.70 -10.33 -7.27
N PRO A 181 -17.75 -11.23 -6.27
CA PRO A 181 -18.98 -11.97 -5.94
C PRO A 181 -20.15 -11.03 -5.67
N GLN A 182 -21.34 -11.36 -6.19
CA GLN A 182 -22.53 -10.52 -6.08
C GLN A 182 -22.85 -10.16 -4.63
N TRP A 183 -22.69 -11.08 -3.69
CA TRP A 183 -22.94 -10.81 -2.28
C TRP A 183 -22.12 -9.66 -1.67
N CYS A 184 -20.95 -9.32 -2.27
CA CYS A 184 -20.18 -8.15 -1.83
C CYS A 184 -20.87 -6.84 -2.18
N TYR A 185 -21.65 -6.81 -3.29
CA TYR A 185 -22.44 -5.66 -3.68
C TYR A 185 -23.77 -5.59 -2.92
N ASP A 186 -24.32 -6.77 -2.53
CA ASP A 186 -25.59 -6.90 -1.84
C ASP A 186 -25.48 -6.70 -0.33
N ALA A 187 -24.27 -6.52 0.19
CA ALA A 187 -24.04 -6.33 1.62
C ALA A 187 -24.52 -4.95 2.09
N ASP A 188 -25.59 -4.93 2.86
CA ASP A 188 -26.17 -3.71 3.48
C ASP A 188 -25.39 -3.27 4.72
N ALA A 189 -24.79 -4.22 5.43
CA ALA A 189 -24.07 -3.97 6.68
C ALA A 189 -22.89 -4.92 6.89
N TRP A 190 -21.83 -4.40 7.50
CA TRP A 190 -20.69 -5.19 7.97
C TRP A 190 -20.57 -5.06 9.48
N VAL A 191 -20.52 -6.18 10.19
CA VAL A 191 -20.26 -6.20 11.62
C VAL A 191 -18.89 -6.81 11.91
N ARG A 192 -18.18 -6.22 12.87
CA ARG A 192 -16.92 -6.76 13.36
C ARG A 192 -17.17 -7.66 14.56
N ALA A 193 -17.05 -8.96 14.39
CA ALA A 193 -17.03 -9.94 15.46
C ALA A 193 -15.61 -10.05 16.02
N LYS A 194 -15.45 -9.91 17.34
CA LYS A 194 -14.11 -9.83 17.95
C LYS A 194 -13.64 -11.20 18.46
N HIS A 195 -14.41 -11.87 19.28
CA HIS A 195 -14.02 -13.14 19.93
C HIS A 195 -15.00 -14.27 19.60
N VAL A 196 -14.58 -15.52 19.84
CA VAL A 196 -15.45 -16.72 19.76
C VAL A 196 -16.07 -16.96 21.14
N THR A 197 -17.07 -16.14 21.50
CA THR A 197 -17.81 -16.18 22.76
C THR A 197 -19.31 -16.24 22.52
N ASP A 198 -20.09 -16.69 23.53
CA ASP A 198 -21.57 -16.70 23.44
C ASP A 198 -22.12 -15.31 23.18
N GLN A 199 -21.58 -14.27 23.84
CA GLN A 199 -22.02 -12.88 23.64
C GLN A 199 -21.82 -12.42 22.18
N THR A 200 -20.63 -12.69 21.60
CA THR A 200 -20.35 -12.35 20.19
C THR A 200 -21.27 -13.15 19.26
N TYR A 201 -21.45 -14.42 19.53
CA TYR A 201 -22.31 -15.30 18.74
C TYR A 201 -23.76 -14.84 18.72
N ASP A 202 -24.32 -14.51 19.91
CA ASP A 202 -25.68 -13.97 19.99
C ASP A 202 -25.85 -12.63 19.30
N ALA A 203 -24.84 -11.77 19.35
CA ALA A 203 -24.85 -10.49 18.63
C ALA A 203 -24.85 -10.72 17.10
N VAL A 204 -23.98 -11.60 16.60
CA VAL A 204 -23.92 -11.98 15.18
C VAL A 204 -25.26 -12.59 14.72
N ARG A 205 -25.86 -13.50 15.50
CA ARG A 205 -27.15 -14.10 15.18
C ARG A 205 -28.28 -13.09 15.13
N ARG A 206 -28.33 -12.13 16.06
CA ARG A 206 -29.33 -11.04 16.02
C ARG A 206 -29.18 -10.18 14.78
N ALA A 207 -27.95 -9.79 14.45
CA ALA A 207 -27.66 -9.04 13.23
C ALA A 207 -28.04 -9.84 11.97
N ALA A 208 -27.69 -11.15 11.91
CA ALA A 208 -28.01 -12.01 10.78
C ALA A 208 -29.53 -12.21 10.60
N ARG A 209 -30.30 -12.30 11.69
CA ARG A 209 -31.78 -12.36 11.60
C ARG A 209 -32.38 -11.06 11.08
N TYR A 210 -31.75 -9.91 11.34
CA TYR A 210 -32.23 -8.61 10.90
C TYR A 210 -31.90 -8.32 9.45
N PHE A 211 -30.60 -8.51 9.06
CA PHE A 211 -30.08 -8.17 7.73
C PHE A 211 -30.17 -9.33 6.72
N GLY A 212 -30.27 -10.57 7.18
CA GLY A 212 -30.30 -11.74 6.30
C GLY A 212 -29.07 -11.85 5.41
N GLN A 213 -29.29 -11.94 4.10
CA GLN A 213 -28.22 -12.04 3.08
C GLN A 213 -27.41 -10.75 2.91
N GLY A 214 -27.92 -9.62 3.38
CA GLY A 214 -27.21 -8.34 3.38
C GLY A 214 -26.17 -8.19 4.50
N LEU A 215 -25.89 -9.20 5.33
CA LEU A 215 -24.91 -9.13 6.41
C LEU A 215 -23.56 -9.72 6.04
N GLY A 216 -22.50 -8.90 6.08
CA GLY A 216 -21.13 -9.33 6.17
C GLY A 216 -20.65 -9.39 7.63
N VAL A 217 -19.90 -10.43 7.99
CA VAL A 217 -19.30 -10.60 9.31
C VAL A 217 -17.79 -10.70 9.17
N HIS A 218 -17.10 -9.68 9.64
CA HIS A 218 -15.64 -9.66 9.71
C HIS A 218 -15.20 -10.15 11.09
N TRP A 219 -14.60 -11.35 11.16
CA TRP A 219 -14.26 -12.00 12.41
C TRP A 219 -12.76 -11.96 12.72
N TYR A 220 -12.36 -11.32 13.83
CA TYR A 220 -10.94 -11.08 14.17
C TYR A 220 -10.30 -12.23 14.93
N PHE A 221 -10.71 -12.50 16.19
CA PHE A 221 -10.05 -13.45 17.09
C PHE A 221 -10.72 -14.82 16.99
N TRP A 222 -10.65 -15.43 15.81
CA TRP A 222 -11.24 -16.74 15.53
C TRP A 222 -10.25 -17.90 15.77
N HIS A 223 -8.94 -17.58 15.80
CA HIS A 223 -7.84 -18.53 15.95
C HIS A 223 -7.49 -18.79 17.40
N HIS A 224 -6.69 -19.85 17.63
CA HIS A 224 -6.34 -20.30 18.99
C HIS A 224 -5.32 -19.39 19.67
N TYR A 225 -4.35 -18.85 18.94
CA TYR A 225 -3.28 -18.02 19.49
C TYR A 225 -3.75 -16.60 19.85
N PRO A 226 -3.05 -15.92 20.79
CA PRO A 226 -3.29 -14.51 21.06
C PRO A 226 -3.09 -13.66 19.77
N TYR A 227 -3.81 -12.55 19.69
CA TYR A 227 -3.74 -11.66 18.54
C TYR A 227 -2.35 -11.05 18.39
N ASP A 228 -1.90 -10.84 17.16
CA ASP A 228 -0.56 -10.38 16.79
C ASP A 228 0.58 -11.29 17.22
N THR A 229 0.32 -12.60 17.35
CA THR A 229 1.33 -13.61 17.67
C THR A 229 1.24 -14.79 16.71
N HIS A 230 2.33 -15.51 16.52
CA HIS A 230 2.42 -16.76 15.75
C HIS A 230 2.00 -16.64 14.27
N TYR A 231 2.00 -15.43 13.72
CA TYR A 231 1.68 -15.23 12.30
C TYR A 231 2.60 -16.05 11.40
N PRO A 232 2.09 -16.67 10.32
CA PRO A 232 0.69 -16.88 9.95
C PRO A 232 0.11 -18.22 10.40
N ASP A 233 0.55 -18.78 11.53
CA ASP A 233 0.06 -20.05 12.08
C ASP A 233 -1.28 -19.84 12.82
N TYR A 234 -2.35 -19.58 12.07
CA TYR A 234 -3.68 -19.32 12.63
C TYR A 234 -4.45 -20.55 13.05
N LEU A 235 -4.12 -21.69 12.46
CA LEU A 235 -4.79 -22.96 12.75
C LEU A 235 -4.12 -23.72 13.91
N PRO A 236 -4.90 -24.46 14.72
CA PRO A 236 -6.35 -24.68 14.58
C PRO A 236 -7.18 -23.45 14.96
N ALA A 237 -8.40 -23.35 14.38
CA ALA A 237 -9.39 -22.39 14.85
C ALA A 237 -9.86 -22.74 16.28
N GLN A 238 -10.46 -21.78 16.99
CA GLN A 238 -11.13 -22.07 18.24
C GLN A 238 -12.27 -23.08 18.01
N GLU A 239 -12.43 -24.03 18.93
CA GLU A 239 -13.30 -25.21 18.79
C GLU A 239 -14.71 -24.92 18.27
N ARG A 240 -15.32 -23.83 18.72
CA ARG A 240 -16.72 -23.47 18.38
C ARG A 240 -16.83 -22.65 17.09
N PHE A 241 -15.71 -22.15 16.54
CA PHE A 241 -15.74 -21.18 15.44
C PHE A 241 -16.44 -21.71 14.19
N ALA A 242 -16.11 -22.90 13.74
CA ALA A 242 -16.72 -23.49 12.53
C ALA A 242 -18.24 -23.68 12.68
N GLY A 243 -18.73 -24.00 13.89
CA GLY A 243 -20.15 -24.09 14.20
C GLY A 243 -20.84 -22.72 14.10
N MET A 244 -20.22 -21.68 14.68
CA MET A 244 -20.76 -20.32 14.65
C MET A 244 -20.79 -19.75 13.23
N VAL A 245 -19.82 -20.10 12.38
CA VAL A 245 -19.80 -19.73 10.95
C VAL A 245 -20.99 -20.36 10.23
N ARG A 246 -21.20 -21.66 10.37
CA ARG A 246 -22.34 -22.37 9.74
C ARG A 246 -23.71 -21.78 10.17
N ASP A 247 -23.87 -21.54 11.46
CA ASP A 247 -25.13 -21.01 11.97
C ASP A 247 -25.41 -19.58 11.49
N ALA A 248 -24.38 -18.73 11.38
CA ALA A 248 -24.50 -17.39 10.80
C ALA A 248 -24.90 -17.48 9.31
N GLN A 249 -24.30 -18.41 8.57
CA GLN A 249 -24.59 -18.65 7.16
C GLN A 249 -26.01 -19.19 6.93
N LEU A 250 -26.50 -20.05 7.80
CA LEU A 250 -27.90 -20.53 7.75
C LEU A 250 -28.92 -19.40 7.91
N LEU A 251 -28.53 -18.30 8.55
CA LEU A 251 -29.31 -17.07 8.67
C LEU A 251 -29.06 -16.07 7.53
N GLY A 252 -28.25 -16.45 6.53
CA GLY A 252 -27.96 -15.64 5.34
C GLY A 252 -26.65 -14.82 5.41
N ALA A 253 -26.00 -14.71 6.57
CA ALA A 253 -24.79 -13.91 6.72
C ALA A 253 -23.59 -14.48 5.92
N ARG A 254 -22.66 -13.60 5.53
CA ARG A 254 -21.40 -13.94 4.91
C ARG A 254 -20.25 -13.71 5.90
N VAL A 255 -19.43 -14.71 6.13
CA VAL A 255 -18.37 -14.65 7.15
C VAL A 255 -16.99 -14.59 6.49
N THR A 256 -16.20 -13.57 6.90
CA THR A 256 -14.83 -13.32 6.44
C THR A 256 -13.90 -13.21 7.65
N PRO A 257 -13.14 -14.26 8.00
CA PRO A 257 -12.15 -14.17 9.07
C PRO A 257 -10.95 -13.31 8.65
N TYR A 258 -10.33 -12.69 9.65
CA TYR A 258 -9.11 -11.90 9.55
C TYR A 258 -7.88 -12.81 9.44
N ILE A 259 -6.96 -12.48 8.53
CA ILE A 259 -5.58 -12.95 8.56
C ILE A 259 -4.63 -11.79 8.26
N ASN A 260 -3.38 -11.88 8.73
CA ASN A 260 -2.29 -11.00 8.32
C ASN A 260 -1.62 -11.58 7.06
N GLY A 261 -1.52 -10.81 6.00
CA GLY A 261 -0.94 -11.23 4.72
C GLY A 261 0.51 -10.79 4.49
N ARG A 262 1.20 -10.29 5.53
CA ARG A 262 2.51 -9.63 5.36
C ARG A 262 3.58 -10.12 6.34
N LEU A 263 3.21 -10.52 7.53
CA LEU A 263 4.14 -10.74 8.63
C LEU A 263 4.31 -12.22 8.96
N TRP A 264 5.53 -12.59 9.36
CA TRP A 264 5.85 -13.92 9.87
C TRP A 264 6.57 -13.80 11.21
N ASP A 265 6.01 -14.45 12.24
CA ASP A 265 6.59 -14.52 13.57
C ASP A 265 7.72 -15.56 13.58
N PRO A 266 8.98 -15.18 13.87
CA PRO A 266 10.10 -16.13 13.95
C PRO A 266 9.93 -17.19 15.04
N ALA A 267 9.06 -16.99 16.03
CA ALA A 267 8.74 -17.97 17.07
C ALA A 267 7.64 -18.97 16.62
N ALA A 268 6.95 -18.73 15.51
CA ALA A 268 5.97 -19.65 14.96
C ALA A 268 6.67 -20.94 14.46
N ASP A 269 6.07 -22.10 14.69
CA ASP A 269 6.62 -23.39 14.27
C ASP A 269 6.86 -23.44 12.76
N SER A 270 5.99 -22.80 11.98
CA SER A 270 6.13 -22.74 10.53
C SER A 270 7.31 -21.93 10.06
N TYR A 271 7.80 -20.96 10.85
CA TYR A 271 8.90 -20.09 10.40
C TYR A 271 10.15 -20.92 10.05
N LYS A 272 10.52 -21.85 10.93
CA LYS A 272 11.65 -22.76 10.69
C LYS A 272 11.31 -23.85 9.68
N ARG A 273 10.14 -24.52 9.86
CA ARG A 273 9.72 -25.63 9.02
C ARG A 273 9.56 -25.24 7.56
N ASP A 274 8.94 -24.07 7.30
CA ASP A 274 8.54 -23.62 5.96
C ASP A 274 9.52 -22.57 5.41
N ARG A 275 10.70 -22.38 6.05
CA ARG A 275 11.78 -21.48 5.63
C ARG A 275 11.39 -20.00 5.59
N GLY A 276 10.70 -19.50 6.63
CA GLY A 276 10.24 -18.10 6.71
C GLY A 276 11.38 -17.07 6.62
N TYR A 277 12.57 -17.42 7.11
CA TYR A 277 13.76 -16.57 6.97
C TYR A 277 14.10 -16.30 5.49
N ASP A 278 13.97 -17.33 4.64
CA ASP A 278 14.26 -17.19 3.21
C ASP A 278 13.16 -16.44 2.45
N ALA A 279 11.97 -16.28 3.05
CA ALA A 279 10.88 -15.49 2.49
C ALA A 279 10.88 -14.03 2.96
N SER A 280 11.74 -13.66 3.92
CA SER A 280 11.73 -12.34 4.54
C SER A 280 12.47 -11.30 3.69
N CYS A 281 11.91 -10.09 3.59
CA CYS A 281 12.59 -8.94 2.96
C CYS A 281 13.89 -8.60 3.68
N ARG A 282 14.91 -8.25 2.93
CA ARG A 282 16.24 -7.89 3.46
C ARG A 282 16.62 -6.46 3.13
N LYS A 283 17.30 -5.83 4.08
CA LYS A 283 17.97 -4.54 3.92
C LYS A 283 19.27 -4.70 3.12
N PRO A 284 19.91 -3.59 2.69
CA PRO A 284 21.19 -3.65 1.99
C PRO A 284 22.31 -4.36 2.76
N ASP A 285 22.28 -4.32 4.10
CA ASP A 285 23.25 -4.97 4.98
C ASP A 285 22.95 -6.45 5.25
N GLY A 286 21.89 -7.00 4.61
CA GLY A 286 21.44 -8.38 4.77
C GLY A 286 20.55 -8.62 5.99
N SER A 287 20.36 -7.65 6.88
CA SER A 287 19.44 -7.75 8.01
C SER A 287 17.98 -7.75 7.56
N LEU A 288 17.09 -8.28 8.39
CA LEU A 288 15.67 -8.37 8.06
C LEU A 288 14.92 -7.07 8.39
N TYR A 289 13.89 -6.77 7.61
CA TYR A 289 12.88 -5.82 8.06
C TYR A 289 12.00 -6.49 9.10
N THR A 290 11.78 -5.80 10.22
CA THR A 290 11.01 -6.31 11.35
C THR A 290 10.00 -5.29 11.84
N GLU A 291 8.92 -5.79 12.44
CA GLU A 291 7.85 -4.98 13.00
C GLU A 291 7.44 -5.54 14.36
N ILE A 292 7.20 -4.66 15.34
CA ILE A 292 6.76 -5.01 16.68
C ILE A 292 5.49 -4.24 17.00
N TYR A 293 4.39 -4.95 17.23
CA TYR A 293 3.15 -4.31 17.67
C TYR A 293 3.20 -3.95 19.14
N PRO A 294 2.75 -2.75 19.53
CA PRO A 294 2.77 -2.30 20.92
C PRO A 294 2.01 -3.23 21.88
N THR A 295 0.97 -3.91 21.38
CA THR A 295 0.11 -4.78 22.19
C THR A 295 0.74 -6.13 22.48
N SER A 296 1.19 -6.85 21.45
CA SER A 296 1.75 -8.20 21.58
C SER A 296 3.20 -8.20 22.04
N LYS A 297 3.97 -7.16 21.71
CA LYS A 297 5.43 -7.08 21.88
C LYS A 297 6.19 -8.16 21.09
N VAL A 298 5.53 -8.86 20.18
CA VAL A 298 6.14 -9.90 19.34
C VAL A 298 6.85 -9.23 18.16
N LEU A 299 8.09 -9.63 17.94
CA LEU A 299 8.84 -9.25 16.76
C LEU A 299 8.40 -10.13 15.59
N ASN A 300 7.96 -9.50 14.51
CA ASN A 300 7.62 -10.17 13.27
C ASN A 300 8.60 -9.76 12.16
N THR A 301 8.90 -10.66 11.24
CA THR A 301 9.62 -10.33 10.00
C THR A 301 8.65 -9.94 8.90
N VAL A 302 9.05 -8.98 8.06
CA VAL A 302 8.28 -8.58 6.88
C VAL A 302 8.60 -9.56 5.75
N THR A 303 7.59 -10.23 5.21
CA THR A 303 7.77 -11.17 4.09
C THR A 303 7.83 -10.45 2.75
N CYS A 304 8.60 -10.98 1.83
CA CYS A 304 8.62 -10.53 0.44
C CYS A 304 7.46 -11.18 -0.33
N PRO A 305 6.51 -10.38 -0.86
CA PRO A 305 5.35 -10.92 -1.57
C PRO A 305 5.70 -11.57 -2.91
N SER A 306 6.95 -11.47 -3.37
CA SER A 306 7.38 -12.12 -4.61
C SER A 306 7.81 -13.58 -4.42
N THR A 307 7.91 -14.07 -3.18
CA THR A 307 8.41 -15.43 -2.91
C THR A 307 7.32 -16.50 -2.98
N ASP A 308 7.62 -17.60 -3.65
CA ASP A 308 6.73 -18.77 -3.67
C ASP A 308 6.54 -19.40 -2.29
N ILE A 309 7.50 -19.22 -1.38
CA ILE A 309 7.40 -19.70 0.00
C ILE A 309 6.22 -19.01 0.68
N TRP A 310 6.14 -17.67 0.58
CA TRP A 310 5.05 -16.90 1.16
C TRP A 310 3.72 -17.19 0.48
N HIS A 311 3.69 -17.28 -0.85
CA HIS A 311 2.48 -17.61 -1.60
C HIS A 311 1.91 -18.97 -1.16
N ARG A 312 2.72 -20.03 -1.13
CA ARG A 312 2.25 -21.35 -0.67
C ARG A 312 1.71 -21.31 0.75
N LYS A 313 2.34 -20.52 1.64
CA LYS A 313 1.88 -20.42 3.04
C LYS A 313 0.51 -19.78 3.15
N ILE A 314 0.29 -18.64 2.48
CA ILE A 314 -1.00 -17.93 2.53
C ILE A 314 -2.09 -18.69 1.75
N ILE A 315 -1.78 -19.21 0.57
CA ILE A 315 -2.74 -20.01 -0.21
C ILE A 315 -3.20 -21.23 0.58
N GLY A 316 -2.27 -21.96 1.23
CA GLY A 316 -2.63 -23.12 2.06
C GLY A 316 -3.50 -22.77 3.27
N LEU A 317 -3.28 -21.59 3.87
CA LEU A 317 -4.14 -21.09 4.94
C LEU A 317 -5.55 -20.73 4.42
N VAL A 318 -5.63 -20.01 3.30
CA VAL A 318 -6.91 -19.63 2.65
C VAL A 318 -7.69 -20.89 2.26
N ASP A 319 -7.03 -21.86 1.63
CA ASP A 319 -7.63 -23.14 1.24
C ASP A 319 -8.21 -23.89 2.45
N SER A 320 -7.47 -23.95 3.55
CA SER A 320 -7.93 -24.57 4.80
C SER A 320 -9.15 -23.86 5.38
N LEU A 321 -9.18 -22.52 5.37
CA LEU A 321 -10.32 -21.74 5.86
C LEU A 321 -11.57 -21.94 5.01
N GLN A 322 -11.41 -22.02 3.69
CA GLN A 322 -12.53 -22.23 2.76
C GLN A 322 -13.08 -23.66 2.85
N HIS A 323 -12.21 -24.68 2.85
CA HIS A 323 -12.65 -26.07 2.76
C HIS A 323 -12.94 -26.71 4.12
N ALA A 324 -12.13 -26.44 5.16
CA ALA A 324 -12.34 -27.06 6.47
C ALA A 324 -13.33 -26.29 7.35
N ILE A 325 -13.40 -24.95 7.25
CA ILE A 325 -14.30 -24.12 8.05
C ILE A 325 -15.53 -23.68 7.25
N GLY A 326 -15.38 -23.51 5.92
CA GLY A 326 -16.47 -23.15 5.01
C GLY A 326 -16.79 -21.65 4.98
N VAL A 327 -15.78 -20.76 5.16
CA VAL A 327 -16.00 -19.32 5.16
C VAL A 327 -16.31 -18.78 3.76
N ASN A 328 -16.95 -17.62 3.67
CA ASN A 328 -17.38 -17.03 2.40
C ASN A 328 -16.30 -16.18 1.72
N GLY A 329 -15.33 -15.70 2.46
CA GLY A 329 -14.21 -14.90 2.01
C GLY A 329 -13.15 -14.78 3.09
N ILE A 330 -12.06 -14.10 2.80
CA ILE A 330 -10.97 -13.85 3.73
C ILE A 330 -10.66 -12.36 3.74
N TYR A 331 -10.54 -11.77 4.93
CA TYR A 331 -9.98 -10.44 5.09
C TYR A 331 -8.47 -10.56 5.29
N ILE A 332 -7.70 -10.24 4.25
CA ILE A 332 -6.23 -10.28 4.29
C ILE A 332 -5.72 -8.88 4.61
N ASP A 333 -5.33 -8.67 5.86
CA ASP A 333 -4.81 -7.40 6.35
C ASP A 333 -3.34 -7.17 5.97
N GLN A 334 -2.90 -5.92 6.03
CA GLN A 334 -1.53 -5.44 5.81
C GLN A 334 -1.06 -5.42 4.35
N ILE A 335 -1.65 -6.16 3.44
CA ILE A 335 -1.22 -6.19 2.03
C ILE A 335 -1.41 -4.86 1.30
N ALA A 336 -2.38 -4.05 1.73
CA ALA A 336 -2.66 -2.71 1.20
C ALA A 336 -2.52 -1.60 2.26
N ALA A 337 -2.63 -1.93 3.55
CA ALA A 337 -2.57 -0.95 4.63
C ALA A 337 -1.14 -0.61 5.06
N ALA A 338 -0.21 -1.57 4.98
CA ALA A 338 1.19 -1.33 5.30
C ALA A 338 1.98 -0.92 4.06
N ALA A 339 2.91 0.01 4.25
CA ALA A 339 3.80 0.44 3.17
C ALA A 339 4.76 -0.68 2.74
N PRO A 340 5.15 -0.71 1.45
CA PRO A 340 6.17 -1.63 0.94
C PRO A 340 7.52 -1.41 1.63
N GLU A 341 8.26 -2.50 1.84
CA GLU A 341 9.68 -2.42 2.20
C GLU A 341 10.53 -2.78 0.98
N PRO A 342 11.59 -2.02 0.66
CA PRO A 342 12.55 -2.41 -0.37
C PRO A 342 13.16 -3.77 -0.02
N CYS A 343 13.46 -4.60 -1.02
CA CYS A 343 14.04 -5.91 -0.75
C CYS A 343 15.36 -6.11 -1.51
N TRP A 344 16.42 -6.38 -0.76
CA TRP A 344 17.78 -6.55 -1.28
C TRP A 344 18.22 -8.02 -1.36
N ASN A 345 17.26 -8.95 -1.33
CA ASN A 345 17.55 -10.38 -1.48
C ASN A 345 17.50 -10.79 -2.95
N GLU A 346 18.64 -11.02 -3.56
CA GLU A 346 18.78 -11.44 -4.97
C GLU A 346 18.06 -12.78 -5.26
N ALA A 347 17.88 -13.63 -4.25
CA ALA A 347 17.22 -14.94 -4.42
C ALA A 347 15.69 -14.84 -4.56
N HIS A 348 15.08 -13.65 -4.44
CA HIS A 348 13.63 -13.49 -4.47
C HIS A 348 13.04 -13.35 -5.88
N GLY A 349 13.87 -13.40 -6.93
CA GLY A 349 13.42 -13.42 -8.32
C GLY A 349 12.89 -12.09 -8.86
N HIS A 350 13.20 -10.98 -8.17
CA HIS A 350 12.95 -9.61 -8.61
C HIS A 350 14.23 -8.77 -8.52
N PRO A 351 14.36 -7.65 -9.25
CA PRO A 351 15.46 -6.73 -9.07
C PRO A 351 15.54 -6.21 -7.63
N VAL A 352 16.75 -6.10 -7.06
CA VAL A 352 16.92 -5.62 -5.69
C VAL A 352 16.57 -4.15 -5.53
N GLY A 353 16.19 -3.77 -4.31
CA GLY A 353 15.76 -2.42 -3.95
C GLY A 353 14.26 -2.26 -3.91
N GLY A 354 13.78 -1.10 -4.38
CA GLY A 354 12.35 -0.77 -4.53
C GLY A 354 11.76 -1.34 -5.83
N GLY A 355 10.84 -0.58 -6.44
CA GLY A 355 10.18 -0.97 -7.68
C GLY A 355 8.79 -1.56 -7.44
N ASP A 356 8.31 -2.29 -8.45
CA ASP A 356 6.94 -2.80 -8.53
C ASP A 356 6.76 -4.23 -7.98
N PHE A 357 7.83 -4.88 -7.50
CA PHE A 357 7.80 -6.26 -7.03
C PHE A 357 6.78 -6.49 -5.91
N TRP A 358 6.54 -5.46 -5.08
CA TRP A 358 5.59 -5.53 -3.97
C TRP A 358 4.16 -5.63 -4.49
N TYR A 359 3.78 -4.73 -5.39
CA TYR A 359 2.48 -4.75 -6.05
C TYR A 359 2.27 -6.04 -6.85
N ASP A 360 3.23 -6.39 -7.71
CA ASP A 360 3.15 -7.59 -8.54
C ASP A 360 3.10 -8.89 -7.72
N GLY A 361 3.83 -8.94 -6.62
CA GLY A 361 3.84 -10.08 -5.72
C GLY A 361 2.45 -10.31 -5.11
N TYR A 362 1.83 -9.29 -4.55
CA TYR A 362 0.48 -9.40 -4.00
C TYR A 362 -0.59 -9.63 -5.06
N ARG A 363 -0.45 -9.00 -6.24
CA ARG A 363 -1.37 -9.24 -7.36
C ARG A 363 -1.35 -10.70 -7.84
N ARG A 364 -0.19 -11.37 -7.76
CA ARG A 364 -0.09 -12.81 -8.07
C ARG A 364 -0.60 -13.70 -6.95
N LEU A 365 -0.59 -13.21 -5.71
CA LEU A 365 -1.09 -13.96 -4.55
C LEU A 365 -2.62 -14.00 -4.54
N ILE A 366 -3.28 -12.88 -4.88
CA ILE A 366 -4.75 -12.72 -4.90
C ILE A 366 -5.33 -13.20 -6.24
#